data_0005ae17a188d0e3f2f99e20fd552fbc
#
_entry.id   0005ae17a188d0e3f2f99e20fd552fbc
#
_cell.length_a   1.000
_cell.length_b   1.000
_cell.length_c   1.000
_cell.angle_alpha   90.00
_cell.angle_beta   90.00
_cell.angle_gamma   90.00
#
_symmetry.space_group_name_H-M   'P 1'
#
loop_
_entity.id
_entity.type
_entity.pdbx_description
1 polymer ?
#
loop_
_entity_poly.entity_id
_entity_poly.type
_entity_poly.pdbx_seq_one_letter_code
_entity_poly.pdbx_strand_id
1 'polypeptide(L)'
;MISSLHRPTLAKVDLSAISENIEQVVSHIPKKVKTFAVVKANAYGHGAVAVAKQVSEQVDGFCVSNLDEALELRQAGLEQPILILGVVLPDGVPLAIQENITLTVASLDWLEIAKEQGLDLTGLTCHIKVDSGMGRIGVRSLEDADNLIAGLKSLGADVEGIFTHFATADEADDSKFKCQLAFFTNLVENLADRPRLVHASNSATSIWHAETVFNAVRLGVVIYGLNPSGSALNLPYKIRPALSLETALVHVKTLPAGQDVGYGATYTTTTDEVIGTIPIGYADGWTRDLQGFHVIVDGQFCPIVGRVSMDQITIRLPKVYPLGTPVTLIGENGRASITATEVAEKRCTINYEVLCLLSDRVPRSYE
;
A
#
# COMPACT_ATOMS: atom_id res chain seq x y z
N MET A 1 3.08 6.22 17.62
CA MET A 1 2.84 5.17 18.65
C MET A 1 4.19 4.53 18.98
N ILE A 2 4.43 4.05 20.21
CA ILE A 2 5.73 3.45 20.56
C ILE A 2 5.76 2.00 20.09
N SER A 3 6.84 1.60 19.40
CA SER A 3 7.07 0.22 18.97
C SER A 3 7.32 -0.72 20.17
N SER A 4 6.71 -1.89 20.15
CA SER A 4 6.71 -2.85 21.28
C SER A 4 7.84 -3.86 21.15
N LEU A 5 9.10 -3.42 21.27
CA LEU A 5 10.31 -4.22 21.05
C LEU A 5 10.50 -5.42 22.01
N HIS A 6 9.82 -5.41 23.16
CA HIS A 6 9.93 -6.47 24.18
C HIS A 6 8.80 -7.50 24.10
N ARG A 7 7.96 -7.42 23.08
CA ARG A 7 6.88 -8.36 22.79
C ARG A 7 7.28 -9.27 21.62
N PRO A 8 6.93 -10.56 21.59
CA PRO A 8 7.36 -11.46 20.52
C PRO A 8 6.65 -11.22 19.17
N THR A 9 5.72 -10.25 19.11
CA THR A 9 4.98 -9.92 17.88
C THR A 9 5.84 -9.06 16.98
N LEU A 10 6.07 -9.51 15.73
CA LEU A 10 7.00 -8.92 14.79
C LEU A 10 6.47 -9.04 13.35
N ALA A 11 6.57 -8.00 12.56
CA ALA A 11 6.43 -8.05 11.11
C ALA A 11 7.82 -8.17 10.49
N LYS A 12 8.10 -9.28 9.83
CA LYS A 12 9.34 -9.48 9.06
C LYS A 12 9.13 -9.05 7.64
N VAL A 13 10.04 -8.26 7.11
CA VAL A 13 9.99 -7.72 5.75
C VAL A 13 11.20 -8.20 4.98
N ASP A 14 10.98 -9.01 3.96
CA ASP A 14 11.98 -9.46 2.99
C ASP A 14 12.15 -8.37 1.91
N LEU A 15 13.19 -7.55 2.08
CA LEU A 15 13.50 -6.48 1.14
C LEU A 15 13.94 -7.01 -0.23
N SER A 16 14.54 -8.20 -0.27
CA SER A 16 14.94 -8.84 -1.54
C SER A 16 13.72 -9.23 -2.37
N ALA A 17 12.65 -9.69 -1.73
CA ALA A 17 11.39 -9.99 -2.41
C ALA A 17 10.80 -8.74 -3.08
N ILE A 18 10.91 -7.56 -2.45
CA ILE A 18 10.46 -6.30 -3.05
C ILE A 18 11.25 -5.97 -4.31
N SER A 19 12.59 -6.09 -4.25
CA SER A 19 13.47 -5.89 -5.41
C SER A 19 13.13 -6.84 -6.55
N GLU A 20 13.01 -8.14 -6.26
CA GLU A 20 12.65 -9.17 -7.24
C GLU A 20 11.27 -8.92 -7.88
N ASN A 21 10.29 -8.48 -7.08
CA ASN A 21 8.95 -8.15 -7.60
C ASN A 21 8.98 -6.96 -8.57
N ILE A 22 9.80 -5.93 -8.29
CA ILE A 22 10.01 -4.82 -9.23
C ILE A 22 10.60 -5.33 -10.53
N GLU A 23 11.67 -6.13 -10.46
CA GLU A 23 12.32 -6.71 -11.64
C GLU A 23 11.34 -7.54 -12.49
N GLN A 24 10.50 -8.35 -11.83
CA GLN A 24 9.47 -9.13 -12.52
C GLN A 24 8.51 -8.22 -13.30
N VAL A 25 7.96 -7.18 -12.70
CA VAL A 25 7.04 -6.26 -13.40
C VAL A 25 7.78 -5.52 -14.53
N VAL A 26 8.95 -4.97 -14.24
CA VAL A 26 9.73 -4.19 -15.22
C VAL A 26 10.12 -5.04 -16.43
N SER A 27 10.37 -6.34 -16.25
CA SER A 27 10.68 -7.25 -17.36
C SER A 27 9.49 -7.50 -18.31
N HIS A 28 8.26 -7.22 -17.88
CA HIS A 28 7.02 -7.46 -18.63
C HIS A 28 6.36 -6.18 -19.18
N ILE A 29 6.91 -4.99 -18.89
CA ILE A 29 6.43 -3.72 -19.45
C ILE A 29 7.38 -3.26 -20.59
N PRO A 30 6.98 -2.29 -21.44
CA PRO A 30 7.84 -1.79 -22.52
C PRO A 30 9.17 -1.21 -21.98
N LYS A 31 10.25 -1.42 -22.71
CA LYS A 31 11.58 -0.89 -22.35
C LYS A 31 11.57 0.64 -22.32
N LYS A 32 12.39 1.23 -21.46
CA LYS A 32 12.56 2.68 -21.26
C LYS A 32 11.37 3.38 -20.60
N VAL A 33 10.41 2.65 -20.06
CA VAL A 33 9.36 3.20 -19.22
C VAL A 33 9.96 3.52 -17.85
N LYS A 34 9.76 4.75 -17.37
CA LYS A 34 10.16 5.13 -16.01
C LYS A 34 9.34 4.42 -14.96
N THR A 35 9.99 4.00 -13.91
CA THR A 35 9.35 3.25 -12.83
C THR A 35 9.36 4.06 -11.54
N PHE A 36 8.18 4.35 -10.99
CA PHE A 36 8.02 4.93 -9.67
C PHE A 36 7.56 3.86 -8.68
N ALA A 37 8.29 3.70 -7.57
CA ALA A 37 7.83 2.89 -6.46
C ALA A 37 6.87 3.68 -5.57
N VAL A 38 5.68 3.12 -5.30
CA VAL A 38 4.69 3.76 -4.42
C VAL A 38 4.91 3.30 -3.00
N VAL A 39 5.45 4.17 -2.16
CA VAL A 39 5.84 3.88 -0.76
C VAL A 39 5.00 4.63 0.28
N LYS A 40 3.85 5.18 -0.12
CA LYS A 40 2.89 5.82 0.78
C LYS A 40 2.36 4.88 1.86
N ALA A 41 1.76 5.43 2.91
CA ALA A 41 1.22 4.69 4.05
C ALA A 41 2.26 3.73 4.65
N ASN A 42 3.45 4.27 4.91
CA ASN A 42 4.60 3.53 5.43
C ASN A 42 4.95 2.31 4.55
N ALA A 43 5.00 2.52 3.21
CA ALA A 43 5.20 1.45 2.22
C ALA A 43 4.17 0.31 2.38
N TYR A 44 2.88 0.65 2.45
CA TYR A 44 1.79 -0.31 2.70
C TYR A 44 2.03 -1.14 3.98
N GLY A 45 2.59 -0.52 5.01
CA GLY A 45 2.92 -1.16 6.28
C GLY A 45 4.28 -1.86 6.36
N HIS A 46 5.07 -1.84 5.28
CA HIS A 46 6.38 -2.51 5.21
C HIS A 46 7.56 -1.67 5.75
N GLY A 47 7.37 -0.35 5.94
CA GLY A 47 8.44 0.57 6.35
C GLY A 47 9.00 1.38 5.18
N ALA A 48 8.52 2.63 5.00
CA ALA A 48 8.78 3.45 3.83
C ALA A 48 10.27 3.69 3.59
N VAL A 49 11.01 4.07 4.63
CA VAL A 49 12.44 4.39 4.53
C VAL A 49 13.28 3.17 4.15
N ALA A 50 13.01 2.00 4.77
CA ALA A 50 13.76 0.79 4.49
C ALA A 50 13.52 0.30 3.05
N VAL A 51 12.25 0.27 2.64
CA VAL A 51 11.85 -0.11 1.28
C VAL A 51 12.46 0.86 0.25
N ALA A 52 12.30 2.17 0.46
CA ALA A 52 12.80 3.16 -0.49
C ALA A 52 14.33 3.11 -0.65
N LYS A 53 15.08 2.92 0.45
CA LYS A 53 16.53 2.72 0.39
C LYS A 53 16.92 1.46 -0.39
N GLN A 54 16.22 0.35 -0.17
CA GLN A 54 16.49 -0.91 -0.85
C GLN A 54 16.35 -0.79 -2.38
N VAL A 55 15.31 -0.09 -2.84
CA VAL A 55 14.99 -0.05 -4.28
C VAL A 55 15.45 1.22 -4.99
N SER A 56 16.15 2.11 -4.29
CA SER A 56 16.53 3.46 -4.80
C SER A 56 17.30 3.46 -6.11
N GLU A 57 18.10 2.43 -6.38
CA GLU A 57 18.86 2.29 -7.64
C GLU A 57 18.08 1.54 -8.73
N GLN A 58 16.93 0.94 -8.38
CA GLN A 58 16.12 0.16 -9.32
C GLN A 58 14.94 0.97 -9.91
N VAL A 59 14.62 2.13 -9.31
CA VAL A 59 13.48 2.95 -9.70
C VAL A 59 13.91 4.37 -10.04
N ASP A 60 13.13 5.03 -10.91
CA ASP A 60 13.37 6.42 -11.30
C ASP A 60 12.86 7.45 -10.27
N GLY A 61 12.06 7.01 -9.31
CA GLY A 61 11.52 7.87 -8.26
C GLY A 61 10.51 7.17 -7.36
N PHE A 62 9.95 7.95 -6.44
CA PHE A 62 9.00 7.46 -5.45
C PHE A 62 7.67 8.20 -5.55
N CYS A 63 6.58 7.52 -5.17
CA CYS A 63 5.28 8.15 -4.97
C CYS A 63 4.83 7.99 -3.53
N VAL A 64 4.39 9.09 -2.95
CA VAL A 64 3.85 9.17 -1.59
C VAL A 64 2.47 9.82 -1.58
N SER A 65 1.81 9.89 -0.42
CA SER A 65 0.45 10.43 -0.30
C SER A 65 0.41 11.92 0.03
N ASN A 66 1.36 12.40 0.83
CA ASN A 66 1.35 13.75 1.40
C ASN A 66 2.78 14.28 1.60
N LEU A 67 2.86 15.52 2.05
CA LEU A 67 4.13 16.22 2.22
C LEU A 67 4.98 15.61 3.34
N ASP A 68 4.37 15.18 4.45
CA ASP A 68 5.11 14.60 5.59
C ASP A 68 5.79 13.28 5.22
N GLU A 69 5.12 12.41 4.45
CA GLU A 69 5.72 11.18 3.92
C GLU A 69 6.90 11.49 2.96
N ALA A 70 6.80 12.56 2.16
CA ALA A 70 7.90 12.99 1.29
C ALA A 70 9.09 13.50 2.09
N LEU A 71 8.83 14.31 3.13
CA LEU A 71 9.87 14.83 4.04
C LEU A 71 10.57 13.71 4.81
N GLU A 72 9.86 12.68 5.25
CA GLU A 72 10.46 11.50 5.88
C GLU A 72 11.50 10.85 4.96
N LEU A 73 11.19 10.68 3.68
CA LEU A 73 12.14 10.13 2.70
C LEU A 73 13.33 11.07 2.46
N ARG A 74 13.12 12.38 2.38
CA ARG A 74 14.21 13.38 2.26
C ARG A 74 15.12 13.37 3.47
N GLN A 75 14.57 13.35 4.69
CA GLN A 75 15.33 13.25 5.95
C GLN A 75 16.12 11.94 6.03
N ALA A 76 15.65 10.87 5.39
CA ALA A 76 16.38 9.61 5.29
C ALA A 76 17.51 9.61 4.25
N GLY A 77 17.72 10.73 3.52
CA GLY A 77 18.79 10.94 2.53
C GLY A 77 18.46 10.43 1.12
N LEU A 78 17.18 10.24 0.79
CA LEU A 78 16.77 9.84 -0.57
C LEU A 78 16.71 11.08 -1.48
N GLU A 79 17.44 11.07 -2.59
CA GLU A 79 17.59 12.20 -3.53
C GLU A 79 16.72 12.04 -4.79
N GLN A 80 16.25 10.82 -5.09
CA GLN A 80 15.40 10.54 -6.26
C GLN A 80 14.14 11.43 -6.28
N PRO A 81 13.54 11.66 -7.47
CA PRO A 81 12.25 12.35 -7.58
C PRO A 81 11.19 11.76 -6.65
N ILE A 82 10.47 12.60 -5.93
CA ILE A 82 9.35 12.21 -5.06
C ILE A 82 8.11 12.93 -5.54
N LEU A 83 7.11 12.17 -6.01
CA LEU A 83 5.81 12.69 -6.42
C LEU A 83 4.77 12.45 -5.32
N ILE A 84 4.15 13.51 -4.84
CA ILE A 84 2.99 13.43 -3.97
C ILE A 84 1.74 13.17 -4.82
N LEU A 85 1.07 12.02 -4.61
CA LEU A 85 -0.14 11.65 -5.36
C LEU A 85 -1.42 12.33 -4.84
N GLY A 86 -1.41 12.79 -3.60
CA GLY A 86 -2.45 13.61 -3.01
C GLY A 86 -2.34 15.08 -3.43
N VAL A 87 -3.33 15.87 -3.07
CA VAL A 87 -3.27 17.32 -3.27
C VAL A 87 -2.69 17.99 -2.03
N VAL A 88 -1.65 18.78 -2.22
CA VAL A 88 -1.09 19.70 -1.22
C VAL A 88 -1.66 21.09 -1.52
N LEU A 89 -2.14 21.80 -0.51
CA LEU A 89 -2.61 23.17 -0.69
C LEU A 89 -1.44 24.11 -1.07
N PRO A 90 -1.69 25.24 -1.73
CA PRO A 90 -0.65 26.17 -2.18
C PRO A 90 0.32 26.61 -1.09
N ASP A 91 -0.10 26.70 0.16
CA ASP A 91 0.76 27.03 1.33
C ASP A 91 1.96 26.07 1.48
N GLY A 92 1.87 24.84 0.97
CA GLY A 92 2.95 23.86 0.99
C GLY A 92 4.01 24.04 -0.11
N VAL A 93 3.78 24.95 -1.08
CA VAL A 93 4.67 25.15 -2.23
C VAL A 93 6.09 25.57 -1.82
N PRO A 94 6.31 26.54 -0.91
CA PRO A 94 7.66 26.92 -0.54
C PRO A 94 8.47 25.74 0.02
N LEU A 95 7.85 24.89 0.83
CA LEU A 95 8.50 23.71 1.39
C LEU A 95 8.76 22.65 0.34
N ALA A 96 7.81 22.44 -0.61
CA ALA A 96 8.01 21.51 -1.70
C ALA A 96 9.18 21.92 -2.61
N ILE A 97 9.33 23.20 -2.89
CA ILE A 97 10.47 23.75 -3.65
C ILE A 97 11.77 23.52 -2.88
N GLN A 98 11.80 23.91 -1.59
CA GLN A 98 12.99 23.78 -0.74
C GLN A 98 13.51 22.34 -0.69
N GLU A 99 12.61 21.37 -0.58
CA GLU A 99 12.93 19.95 -0.42
C GLU A 99 12.92 19.17 -1.75
N ASN A 100 12.81 19.87 -2.88
CA ASN A 100 12.76 19.27 -4.22
C ASN A 100 11.70 18.16 -4.34
N ILE A 101 10.46 18.46 -3.93
CA ILE A 101 9.31 17.54 -3.93
C ILE A 101 8.35 17.94 -5.06
N THR A 102 7.96 16.97 -5.87
CA THR A 102 7.02 17.17 -6.98
C THR A 102 5.58 17.09 -6.47
N LEU A 103 4.78 18.12 -6.77
CA LEU A 103 3.38 18.21 -6.36
C LEU A 103 2.42 17.73 -7.44
N THR A 104 1.27 17.18 -7.02
CA THR A 104 0.11 16.97 -7.87
C THR A 104 -0.79 18.19 -7.81
N VAL A 105 -1.06 18.79 -8.98
CA VAL A 105 -2.06 19.86 -9.13
C VAL A 105 -3.28 19.30 -9.87
N ALA A 106 -4.47 19.48 -9.28
CA ALA A 106 -5.67 18.75 -9.69
C ALA A 106 -6.86 19.65 -10.09
N SER A 107 -6.75 20.98 -9.98
CA SER A 107 -7.85 21.90 -10.30
C SER A 107 -7.36 23.30 -10.62
N LEU A 108 -8.20 24.05 -11.35
CA LEU A 108 -8.00 25.48 -11.58
C LEU A 108 -8.15 26.31 -10.30
N ASP A 109 -9.01 25.89 -9.36
CA ASP A 109 -9.16 26.57 -8.07
C ASP A 109 -7.84 26.60 -7.29
N TRP A 110 -7.04 25.50 -7.37
CA TRP A 110 -5.71 25.48 -6.78
C TRP A 110 -4.81 26.57 -7.37
N LEU A 111 -4.86 26.75 -8.70
CA LEU A 111 -4.11 27.79 -9.41
C LEU A 111 -4.58 29.19 -9.02
N GLU A 112 -5.88 29.41 -8.90
CA GLU A 112 -6.42 30.69 -8.47
C GLU A 112 -5.99 31.04 -7.03
N ILE A 113 -6.05 30.10 -6.10
CA ILE A 113 -5.54 30.31 -4.73
C ILE A 113 -4.05 30.66 -4.74
N ALA A 114 -3.24 29.99 -5.55
CA ALA A 114 -1.81 30.29 -5.68
C ALA A 114 -1.57 31.73 -6.20
N LYS A 115 -2.38 32.19 -7.18
CA LYS A 115 -2.34 33.55 -7.68
C LYS A 115 -2.78 34.58 -6.63
N GLU A 116 -3.89 34.34 -5.92
CA GLU A 116 -4.41 35.22 -4.87
C GLU A 116 -3.40 35.38 -3.72
N GLN A 117 -2.65 34.33 -3.42
CA GLN A 117 -1.57 34.36 -2.43
C GLN A 117 -0.30 35.02 -2.98
N GLY A 118 -0.22 35.32 -4.26
CA GLY A 118 0.96 35.90 -4.90
C GLY A 118 2.17 34.98 -4.93
N LEU A 119 1.95 33.66 -4.99
CA LEU A 119 3.04 32.69 -4.98
C LEU A 119 3.85 32.71 -6.28
N ASP A 120 5.17 32.77 -6.15
CA ASP A 120 6.11 32.46 -7.22
C ASP A 120 6.34 30.93 -7.22
N LEU A 121 6.02 30.29 -8.35
CA LEU A 121 6.18 28.85 -8.50
C LEU A 121 7.52 28.47 -9.17
N THR A 122 8.44 29.41 -9.30
CA THR A 122 9.79 29.16 -9.84
C THR A 122 10.52 28.13 -8.98
N GLY A 123 10.93 27.03 -9.62
CA GLY A 123 11.55 25.88 -8.94
C GLY A 123 10.58 24.78 -8.50
N LEU A 124 9.26 25.00 -8.59
CA LEU A 124 8.29 23.94 -8.37
C LEU A 124 8.21 23.01 -9.58
N THR A 125 8.43 21.73 -9.34
CA THR A 125 8.05 20.66 -10.28
C THR A 125 6.66 20.13 -9.94
N CYS A 126 5.78 20.00 -10.93
CA CYS A 126 4.44 19.48 -10.69
C CYS A 126 3.92 18.56 -11.80
N HIS A 127 2.99 17.68 -11.43
CA HIS A 127 2.23 16.84 -12.35
C HIS A 127 0.75 17.21 -12.31
N ILE A 128 0.15 17.32 -13.50
CA ILE A 128 -1.29 17.57 -13.63
C ILE A 128 -2.05 16.26 -13.41
N LYS A 129 -3.07 16.31 -12.56
CA LYS A 129 -3.99 15.19 -12.39
C LYS A 129 -5.22 15.35 -13.27
N VAL A 130 -5.52 14.28 -14.03
CA VAL A 130 -6.75 14.16 -14.84
C VAL A 130 -7.67 13.13 -14.20
N ASP A 131 -8.92 13.47 -13.99
CA ASP A 131 -9.97 12.52 -13.63
C ASP A 131 -10.62 11.95 -14.89
N SER A 132 -10.14 10.81 -15.33
CA SER A 132 -10.68 10.10 -16.50
C SER A 132 -11.90 9.24 -16.19
N GLY A 133 -12.42 9.28 -14.95
CA GLY A 133 -13.61 8.52 -14.55
C GLY A 133 -13.48 7.76 -13.23
N MET A 134 -12.47 8.06 -12.43
CA MET A 134 -12.38 7.55 -11.04
C MET A 134 -13.27 8.36 -10.08
N GLY A 135 -13.54 9.64 -10.38
CA GLY A 135 -14.44 10.49 -9.60
C GLY A 135 -13.85 10.96 -8.27
N ARG A 136 -12.51 11.12 -8.18
CA ARG A 136 -11.86 11.48 -6.92
C ARG A 136 -11.20 12.86 -6.95
N ILE A 137 -10.22 13.08 -7.80
CA ILE A 137 -9.51 14.35 -8.01
C ILE A 137 -9.05 14.47 -9.47
N GLY A 138 -8.94 15.69 -9.99
CA GLY A 138 -8.37 15.99 -11.31
C GLY A 138 -9.28 16.81 -12.19
N VAL A 139 -8.68 17.49 -13.17
CA VAL A 139 -9.40 18.18 -14.26
C VAL A 139 -10.09 17.16 -15.17
N ARG A 140 -11.21 17.55 -15.79
CA ARG A 140 -12.07 16.62 -16.53
C ARG A 140 -12.25 16.99 -18.02
N SER A 141 -11.62 18.05 -18.48
CA SER A 141 -11.67 18.48 -19.87
C SER A 141 -10.29 18.80 -20.40
N LEU A 142 -10.16 18.81 -21.73
CA LEU A 142 -8.94 19.26 -22.40
C LEU A 142 -8.69 20.75 -22.11
N GLU A 143 -9.74 21.56 -22.17
CA GLU A 143 -9.68 22.99 -21.88
C GLU A 143 -9.15 23.30 -20.48
N ASP A 144 -9.67 22.60 -19.45
CA ASP A 144 -9.17 22.76 -18.07
C ASP A 144 -7.72 22.33 -17.94
N ALA A 145 -7.31 21.24 -18.63
CA ALA A 145 -5.93 20.77 -18.61
C ALA A 145 -4.98 21.78 -19.25
N ASP A 146 -5.32 22.30 -20.42
CA ASP A 146 -4.51 23.32 -21.13
C ASP A 146 -4.42 24.62 -20.30
N ASN A 147 -5.55 25.10 -19.76
CA ASN A 147 -5.58 26.30 -18.92
C ASN A 147 -4.75 26.13 -17.65
N LEU A 148 -4.80 24.95 -17.03
CA LEU A 148 -4.02 24.65 -15.83
C LEU A 148 -2.52 24.61 -16.14
N ILE A 149 -2.12 23.93 -17.21
CA ILE A 149 -0.72 23.85 -17.66
C ILE A 149 -0.17 25.25 -17.96
N ALA A 150 -0.90 26.02 -18.77
CA ALA A 150 -0.49 27.38 -19.15
C ALA A 150 -0.40 28.32 -17.93
N GLY A 151 -1.38 28.23 -17.03
CA GLY A 151 -1.40 29.03 -15.82
C GLY A 151 -0.26 28.74 -14.87
N LEU A 152 0.05 27.46 -14.62
CA LEU A 152 1.18 27.05 -13.76
C LEU A 152 2.52 27.50 -14.36
N LYS A 153 2.73 27.30 -15.67
CA LYS A 153 3.93 27.76 -16.37
C LYS A 153 4.07 29.29 -16.33
N SER A 154 2.97 30.03 -16.40
CA SER A 154 3.02 31.49 -16.30
C SER A 154 3.46 31.99 -14.92
N LEU A 155 3.32 31.18 -13.87
CA LEU A 155 3.83 31.44 -12.52
C LEU A 155 5.22 30.85 -12.26
N GLY A 156 5.87 30.28 -13.29
CA GLY A 156 7.24 29.76 -13.20
C GLY A 156 7.38 28.27 -12.89
N ALA A 157 6.29 27.51 -12.75
CA ALA A 157 6.35 26.07 -12.46
C ALA A 157 6.85 25.24 -13.65
N ASP A 158 7.63 24.19 -13.37
CA ASP A 158 7.93 23.11 -14.32
C ASP A 158 6.79 22.08 -14.29
N VAL A 159 5.90 22.11 -15.28
CA VAL A 159 4.87 21.09 -15.46
C VAL A 159 5.50 19.88 -16.13
N GLU A 160 6.10 19.01 -15.30
CA GLU A 160 6.85 17.82 -15.73
C GLU A 160 5.96 16.73 -16.27
N GLY A 161 4.80 16.51 -15.64
CA GLY A 161 3.98 15.35 -15.94
C GLY A 161 2.50 15.60 -15.98
N ILE A 162 1.79 14.65 -16.58
CA ILE A 162 0.33 14.55 -16.55
C ILE A 162 -0.07 13.10 -16.30
N PHE A 163 -1.08 12.86 -15.44
CA PHE A 163 -1.48 11.53 -15.11
C PHE A 163 -2.95 11.33 -14.76
N THR A 164 -3.40 10.09 -14.93
CA THR A 164 -4.69 9.62 -14.42
C THR A 164 -4.54 8.39 -13.52
N HIS A 165 -5.65 7.82 -13.09
CA HIS A 165 -5.69 6.58 -12.32
C HIS A 165 -6.90 5.75 -12.72
N PHE A 166 -6.69 4.48 -13.04
CA PHE A 166 -7.74 3.56 -13.44
C PHE A 166 -8.43 2.96 -12.23
N ALA A 167 -9.75 2.87 -12.30
CA ALA A 167 -10.59 2.43 -11.20
C ALA A 167 -10.81 0.90 -11.18
N THR A 168 -10.73 0.25 -12.34
CA THR A 168 -11.14 -1.16 -12.54
C THR A 168 -10.15 -1.95 -13.40
N ALA A 169 -8.85 -1.58 -13.36
CA ALA A 169 -7.82 -2.30 -14.11
C ALA A 169 -7.51 -3.71 -13.54
N ASP A 170 -8.03 -4.02 -12.36
CA ASP A 170 -7.94 -5.26 -11.60
C ASP A 170 -9.24 -6.08 -11.59
N GLU A 171 -10.22 -5.70 -12.42
CA GLU A 171 -11.49 -6.41 -12.57
C GLU A 171 -11.55 -7.21 -13.87
N ALA A 172 -12.37 -8.27 -13.90
CA ALA A 172 -12.57 -9.09 -15.10
C ALA A 172 -13.31 -8.33 -16.23
N ASP A 173 -14.20 -7.39 -15.87
CA ASP A 173 -14.81 -6.47 -16.82
C ASP A 173 -13.92 -5.24 -17.02
N ASP A 174 -13.23 -5.18 -18.14
CA ASP A 174 -12.32 -4.12 -18.51
C ASP A 174 -12.98 -2.93 -19.25
N SER A 175 -14.31 -2.92 -19.39
CA SER A 175 -15.05 -1.92 -20.17
C SER A 175 -14.82 -0.48 -19.64
N LYS A 176 -14.88 -0.30 -18.32
CA LYS A 176 -14.63 1.00 -17.69
C LYS A 176 -13.15 1.40 -17.82
N PHE A 177 -12.23 0.46 -17.65
CA PHE A 177 -10.80 0.68 -17.89
C PHE A 177 -10.56 1.21 -19.31
N LYS A 178 -11.11 0.55 -20.32
CA LYS A 178 -11.00 0.96 -21.73
C LYS A 178 -11.56 2.35 -21.99
N CYS A 179 -12.72 2.69 -21.40
CA CYS A 179 -13.27 4.05 -21.48
C CYS A 179 -12.35 5.10 -20.86
N GLN A 180 -11.80 4.82 -19.68
CA GLN A 180 -10.87 5.73 -19.01
C GLN A 180 -9.56 5.90 -19.81
N LEU A 181 -9.05 4.81 -20.37
CA LEU A 181 -7.84 4.82 -21.21
C LEU A 181 -8.07 5.65 -22.47
N ALA A 182 -9.16 5.41 -23.19
CA ALA A 182 -9.49 6.14 -24.41
C ALA A 182 -9.66 7.66 -24.13
N PHE A 183 -10.35 8.01 -23.06
CA PHE A 183 -10.52 9.41 -22.64
C PHE A 183 -9.15 10.06 -22.35
N PHE A 184 -8.31 9.42 -21.55
CA PHE A 184 -7.02 9.97 -21.17
C PHE A 184 -6.06 10.08 -22.37
N THR A 185 -6.03 9.07 -23.22
CA THR A 185 -5.23 9.07 -24.45
C THR A 185 -5.62 10.22 -25.37
N ASN A 186 -6.92 10.36 -25.65
CA ASN A 186 -7.42 11.46 -26.49
C ASN A 186 -7.09 12.84 -25.90
N LEU A 187 -7.22 13.00 -24.57
CA LEU A 187 -6.87 14.26 -23.91
C LEU A 187 -5.39 14.58 -24.11
N VAL A 188 -4.51 13.63 -23.81
CA VAL A 188 -3.04 13.81 -23.90
C VAL A 188 -2.56 14.06 -25.34
N GLU A 189 -3.18 13.44 -26.35
CA GLU A 189 -2.84 13.61 -27.76
C GLU A 189 -3.23 14.99 -28.31
N ASN A 190 -4.23 15.64 -27.69
CA ASN A 190 -4.74 16.95 -28.13
C ASN A 190 -4.28 18.12 -27.25
N LEU A 191 -3.44 17.88 -26.21
CA LEU A 191 -2.88 18.99 -25.42
C LEU A 191 -2.07 19.95 -26.28
N ALA A 192 -2.26 21.24 -26.05
CA ALA A 192 -1.48 22.29 -26.69
C ALA A 192 0.00 22.25 -26.30
N ASP A 193 0.29 21.87 -25.05
CA ASP A 193 1.64 21.77 -24.48
C ASP A 193 1.74 20.49 -23.64
N ARG A 194 2.18 19.40 -24.27
CA ARG A 194 2.23 18.07 -23.66
C ARG A 194 3.41 17.94 -22.70
N PRO A 195 3.19 17.64 -21.42
CA PRO A 195 4.26 17.34 -20.46
C PRO A 195 5.11 16.14 -20.86
N ARG A 196 6.39 16.14 -20.42
CA ARG A 196 7.37 15.11 -20.80
C ARG A 196 7.07 13.73 -20.20
N LEU A 197 6.42 13.67 -19.02
CA LEU A 197 5.97 12.44 -18.40
C LEU A 197 4.46 12.27 -18.52
N VAL A 198 4.04 11.14 -19.05
CA VAL A 198 2.63 10.74 -19.13
C VAL A 198 2.50 9.40 -18.44
N HIS A 199 1.67 9.32 -17.41
CA HIS A 199 1.50 8.08 -16.68
C HIS A 199 0.06 7.83 -16.22
N ALA A 200 -0.39 6.60 -16.41
CA ALA A 200 -1.72 6.16 -16.00
C ALA A 200 -1.64 4.87 -15.17
N SER A 201 -0.66 4.03 -15.49
CA SER A 201 -0.55 2.66 -15.01
C SER A 201 -0.22 2.58 -13.52
N ASN A 202 -1.09 1.89 -12.79
CA ASN A 202 -0.88 1.38 -11.43
C ASN A 202 -0.35 -0.07 -11.52
N SER A 203 -0.28 -0.77 -10.39
CA SER A 203 0.13 -2.18 -10.33
C SER A 203 -0.71 -3.07 -11.26
N ALA A 204 -2.03 -2.94 -11.23
CA ALA A 204 -2.94 -3.76 -12.02
C ALA A 204 -2.73 -3.56 -13.53
N THR A 205 -2.67 -2.31 -13.98
CA THR A 205 -2.41 -2.00 -15.39
C THR A 205 -1.06 -2.53 -15.84
N SER A 206 -0.03 -2.41 -15.00
CA SER A 206 1.31 -2.91 -15.32
C SER A 206 1.38 -4.44 -15.44
N ILE A 207 0.46 -5.16 -14.76
CA ILE A 207 0.38 -6.63 -14.78
C ILE A 207 -0.46 -7.13 -15.96
N TRP A 208 -1.68 -6.62 -16.13
CA TRP A 208 -2.66 -7.20 -17.07
C TRP A 208 -2.86 -6.41 -18.36
N HIS A 209 -2.37 -5.16 -18.41
CA HIS A 209 -2.54 -4.25 -19.54
C HIS A 209 -1.23 -3.53 -19.90
N ALA A 210 -0.11 -4.28 -19.88
CA ALA A 210 1.23 -3.72 -20.09
C ALA A 210 1.40 -3.03 -21.46
N GLU A 211 0.62 -3.43 -22.46
CA GLU A 211 0.60 -2.82 -23.80
C GLU A 211 0.02 -1.39 -23.82
N THR A 212 -0.70 -0.99 -22.77
CA THR A 212 -1.33 0.34 -22.66
C THR A 212 -0.49 1.34 -21.85
N VAL A 213 0.72 0.94 -21.44
CA VAL A 213 1.61 1.76 -20.62
C VAL A 213 2.16 2.92 -21.44
N PHE A 214 2.04 4.15 -20.90
CA PHE A 214 2.69 5.34 -21.44
C PHE A 214 4.21 5.31 -21.15
N ASN A 215 4.82 6.44 -20.78
CA ASN A 215 6.27 6.49 -20.56
C ASN A 215 6.70 6.43 -19.08
N ALA A 216 5.71 6.25 -18.14
CA ALA A 216 6.02 5.94 -16.75
C ALA A 216 4.92 5.08 -16.10
N VAL A 217 5.29 4.29 -15.08
CA VAL A 217 4.40 3.45 -14.26
C VAL A 217 4.57 3.78 -12.78
N ARG A 218 3.53 3.48 -11.98
CA ARG A 218 3.53 3.64 -10.52
C ARG A 218 3.23 2.29 -9.89
N LEU A 219 4.27 1.58 -9.49
CA LEU A 219 4.17 0.26 -8.90
C LEU A 219 3.93 0.38 -7.39
N GLY A 220 2.72 -0.02 -6.97
CA GLY A 220 2.31 -0.04 -5.55
C GLY A 220 2.26 -1.48 -5.04
N VAL A 221 1.07 -2.00 -4.79
CA VAL A 221 0.85 -3.28 -4.09
C VAL A 221 1.62 -4.46 -4.68
N VAL A 222 1.88 -4.49 -5.97
CA VAL A 222 2.61 -5.56 -6.64
C VAL A 222 4.05 -5.69 -6.16
N ILE A 223 4.73 -4.59 -5.82
CA ILE A 223 6.11 -4.68 -5.34
C ILE A 223 6.20 -5.33 -3.96
N TYR A 224 5.11 -5.31 -3.20
CA TYR A 224 4.99 -5.99 -1.90
C TYR A 224 4.56 -7.45 -2.02
N GLY A 225 4.45 -7.97 -3.25
CA GLY A 225 4.11 -9.36 -3.53
C GLY A 225 2.62 -9.70 -3.34
N LEU A 226 1.75 -8.70 -3.48
CA LEU A 226 0.30 -8.88 -3.36
C LEU A 226 -0.38 -8.74 -4.72
N ASN A 227 -1.33 -9.65 -4.98
CA ASN A 227 -2.17 -9.56 -6.15
C ASN A 227 -3.14 -8.37 -6.02
N PRO A 228 -3.12 -7.37 -6.93
CA PRO A 228 -4.01 -6.21 -6.88
C PRO A 228 -5.50 -6.56 -6.89
N SER A 229 -5.88 -7.65 -7.56
CA SER A 229 -7.28 -8.12 -7.64
C SER A 229 -7.70 -9.01 -6.46
N GLY A 230 -6.82 -9.22 -5.46
CA GLY A 230 -7.05 -10.23 -4.42
C GLY A 230 -7.03 -11.64 -5.02
N SER A 231 -8.18 -12.29 -5.12
CA SER A 231 -8.35 -13.61 -5.73
C SER A 231 -9.11 -13.59 -7.07
N ALA A 232 -9.54 -12.41 -7.56
CA ALA A 232 -10.42 -12.30 -8.72
C ALA A 232 -9.73 -12.66 -10.05
N LEU A 233 -8.46 -12.25 -10.22
CA LEU A 233 -7.66 -12.52 -11.43
C LEU A 233 -6.38 -13.26 -11.07
N ASN A 234 -5.98 -14.21 -11.94
CA ASN A 234 -4.69 -14.88 -11.81
C ASN A 234 -3.55 -13.96 -12.23
N LEU A 235 -2.45 -14.01 -11.50
CA LEU A 235 -1.23 -13.33 -11.90
C LEU A 235 -0.58 -14.04 -13.10
N PRO A 236 -0.12 -13.32 -14.13
CA PRO A 236 0.54 -13.94 -15.30
C PRO A 236 1.96 -14.43 -14.98
N TYR A 237 2.54 -13.99 -13.88
CA TYR A 237 3.86 -14.39 -13.38
C TYR A 237 3.89 -14.39 -11.85
N LYS A 238 4.90 -15.05 -11.28
CA LYS A 238 5.02 -15.16 -9.83
C LYS A 238 5.57 -13.86 -9.24
N ILE A 239 4.97 -13.44 -8.12
CA ILE A 239 5.49 -12.43 -7.21
C ILE A 239 5.58 -13.06 -5.82
N ARG A 240 6.51 -12.56 -4.98
CA ARG A 240 6.73 -13.08 -3.61
C ARG A 240 6.16 -12.11 -2.58
N PRO A 241 5.25 -12.53 -1.68
CA PRO A 241 4.87 -11.72 -0.53
C PRO A 241 6.11 -11.30 0.27
N ALA A 242 6.22 -10.01 0.54
CA ALA A 242 7.39 -9.45 1.22
C ALA A 242 7.22 -9.36 2.74
N LEU A 243 6.00 -9.53 3.28
CA LEU A 243 5.75 -9.41 4.71
C LEU A 243 5.17 -10.69 5.29
N SER A 244 5.77 -11.14 6.40
CA SER A 244 5.16 -12.10 7.31
C SER A 244 4.90 -11.46 8.68
N LEU A 245 3.86 -11.94 9.37
CA LEU A 245 3.48 -11.50 10.71
C LEU A 245 3.55 -12.68 11.67
N GLU A 246 4.44 -12.59 12.62
CA GLU A 246 4.74 -13.66 13.57
C GLU A 246 4.58 -13.18 15.02
N THR A 247 4.34 -14.13 15.90
CA THR A 247 4.33 -13.94 17.36
C THR A 247 4.68 -15.25 18.05
N ALA A 248 4.44 -15.35 19.37
CA ALA A 248 4.64 -16.59 20.13
C ALA A 248 3.56 -16.77 21.22
N LEU A 249 3.39 -18.00 21.67
CA LEU A 249 2.54 -18.33 22.81
C LEU A 249 3.11 -17.71 24.09
N VAL A 250 2.32 -16.87 24.76
CA VAL A 250 2.71 -16.25 26.04
C VAL A 250 1.99 -16.88 27.22
N HIS A 251 0.92 -17.62 26.99
CA HIS A 251 0.20 -18.39 28.00
C HIS A 251 -0.47 -19.61 27.36
N VAL A 252 -0.48 -20.74 28.07
CA VAL A 252 -1.16 -21.99 27.65
C VAL A 252 -1.85 -22.59 28.88
N LYS A 253 -3.11 -22.98 28.73
CA LYS A 253 -3.91 -23.62 29.79
C LYS A 253 -4.89 -24.62 29.19
N THR A 254 -5.28 -25.61 29.97
CA THR A 254 -6.42 -26.48 29.66
C THR A 254 -7.66 -25.94 30.37
N LEU A 255 -8.75 -25.74 29.66
CA LEU A 255 -10.06 -25.38 30.19
C LEU A 255 -10.99 -26.59 30.11
N PRO A 256 -11.70 -26.96 31.22
CA PRO A 256 -12.71 -27.99 31.16
C PRO A 256 -13.88 -27.60 30.24
N ALA A 257 -14.69 -28.60 29.87
CA ALA A 257 -15.94 -28.37 29.14
C ALA A 257 -16.85 -27.38 29.88
N GLY A 258 -17.54 -26.53 29.12
CA GLY A 258 -18.49 -25.54 29.65
C GLY A 258 -17.86 -24.25 30.17
N GLN A 259 -16.57 -23.99 29.89
CA GLN A 259 -15.91 -22.73 30.29
C GLN A 259 -15.95 -21.70 29.16
N ASP A 260 -16.27 -20.47 29.52
CA ASP A 260 -16.32 -19.35 28.60
C ASP A 260 -14.93 -18.75 28.33
N VAL A 261 -14.72 -18.25 27.09
CA VAL A 261 -13.48 -17.63 26.63
C VAL A 261 -13.74 -16.22 26.10
N GLY A 262 -13.04 -15.24 26.65
CA GLY A 262 -12.98 -13.87 26.18
C GLY A 262 -14.21 -13.01 26.49
N TYR A 263 -14.19 -11.79 25.99
CA TYR A 263 -15.26 -10.80 26.22
C TYR A 263 -16.61 -11.26 25.66
N GLY A 264 -17.65 -11.16 26.49
CA GLY A 264 -19.03 -11.47 26.11
C GLY A 264 -19.29 -12.96 25.96
N ALA A 265 -18.38 -13.83 26.47
CA ALA A 265 -18.56 -15.27 26.48
C ALA A 265 -19.04 -15.83 25.12
N THR A 266 -18.40 -15.37 24.02
CA THR A 266 -18.82 -15.72 22.65
C THR A 266 -18.30 -17.08 22.20
N TYR A 267 -17.49 -17.72 23.01
CA TYR A 267 -17.01 -19.08 22.83
C TYR A 267 -17.07 -19.81 24.17
N THR A 268 -17.65 -20.99 24.17
CA THR A 268 -17.70 -21.89 25.33
C THR A 268 -17.06 -23.22 24.92
N THR A 269 -16.15 -23.74 25.72
CA THR A 269 -15.52 -25.04 25.49
C THR A 269 -16.55 -26.17 25.47
N THR A 270 -16.47 -27.07 24.51
CA THR A 270 -17.39 -28.22 24.41
C THR A 270 -16.85 -29.49 25.06
N THR A 271 -15.52 -29.58 25.17
CA THR A 271 -14.75 -30.63 25.84
C THR A 271 -13.65 -29.96 26.66
N ASP A 272 -12.76 -30.74 27.26
CA ASP A 272 -11.49 -30.20 27.77
C ASP A 272 -10.67 -29.71 26.59
N GLU A 273 -10.35 -28.41 26.54
CA GLU A 273 -9.66 -27.76 25.42
C GLU A 273 -8.37 -27.07 25.88
N VAL A 274 -7.32 -27.17 25.08
CA VAL A 274 -6.09 -26.42 25.30
C VAL A 274 -6.21 -25.05 24.64
N ILE A 275 -6.13 -24.00 25.45
CA ILE A 275 -6.24 -22.61 25.00
C ILE A 275 -4.87 -21.92 25.14
N GLY A 276 -4.38 -21.41 24.02
CA GLY A 276 -3.19 -20.55 23.95
C GLY A 276 -3.59 -19.08 23.93
N THR A 277 -2.72 -18.22 24.46
CA THR A 277 -2.85 -16.75 24.34
C THR A 277 -1.62 -16.22 23.62
N ILE A 278 -1.83 -15.34 22.64
CA ILE A 278 -0.78 -14.63 21.90
C ILE A 278 -0.95 -13.12 22.02
N PRO A 279 0.16 -12.35 22.09
CA PRO A 279 0.13 -10.93 22.43
C PRO A 279 0.01 -10.05 21.17
N ILE A 280 -1.13 -10.14 20.50
CA ILE A 280 -1.55 -9.26 19.40
C ILE A 280 -3.05 -9.06 19.49
N GLY A 281 -3.53 -7.86 19.19
CA GLY A 281 -4.94 -7.53 19.20
C GLY A 281 -5.30 -6.37 18.27
N TYR A 282 -6.51 -5.79 18.47
CA TYR A 282 -6.99 -4.79 17.52
C TYR A 282 -6.20 -3.47 17.56
N ALA A 283 -5.50 -3.15 18.66
CA ALA A 283 -4.61 -1.99 18.71
C ALA A 283 -3.32 -2.17 17.88
N ASP A 284 -3.03 -3.40 17.48
CA ASP A 284 -1.91 -3.76 16.62
C ASP A 284 -2.30 -3.85 15.13
N GLY A 285 -3.60 -3.75 14.82
CA GLY A 285 -4.16 -3.95 13.48
C GLY A 285 -4.83 -5.32 13.28
N TRP A 286 -4.79 -6.23 14.27
CA TRP A 286 -5.48 -7.52 14.23
C TRP A 286 -6.93 -7.37 14.70
N THR A 287 -7.82 -7.07 13.79
CA THR A 287 -9.16 -6.53 14.04
C THR A 287 -10.16 -7.54 14.62
N ARG A 288 -11.28 -7.03 15.18
CA ARG A 288 -12.26 -7.85 15.92
C ARG A 288 -13.07 -8.81 15.06
N ASP A 289 -13.19 -8.53 13.77
CA ASP A 289 -13.83 -9.37 12.74
C ASP A 289 -13.06 -10.66 12.43
N LEU A 290 -11.81 -10.77 12.91
CA LEU A 290 -10.99 -11.98 12.83
C LEU A 290 -11.34 -13.05 13.88
N GLN A 291 -12.33 -12.84 14.73
CA GLN A 291 -12.89 -13.93 15.54
C GLN A 291 -13.33 -15.10 14.64
N GLY A 292 -12.95 -16.32 15.02
CA GLY A 292 -13.23 -17.54 14.24
C GLY A 292 -12.36 -17.74 13.00
N PHE A 293 -11.43 -16.85 12.72
CA PHE A 293 -10.33 -17.11 11.79
C PHE A 293 -9.29 -18.01 12.47
N HIS A 294 -8.14 -18.20 11.88
CA HIS A 294 -7.10 -19.09 12.40
C HIS A 294 -5.70 -18.48 12.29
N VAL A 295 -4.79 -19.06 13.04
CA VAL A 295 -3.34 -18.83 12.97
C VAL A 295 -2.64 -20.19 12.79
N ILE A 296 -1.33 -20.21 12.55
CA ILE A 296 -0.58 -21.46 12.41
C ILE A 296 0.35 -21.65 13.61
N VAL A 297 0.29 -22.83 14.23
CA VAL A 297 1.22 -23.29 15.28
C VAL A 297 1.74 -24.67 14.88
N ASP A 298 3.06 -24.82 14.76
CA ASP A 298 3.69 -26.12 14.43
C ASP A 298 3.08 -26.76 13.15
N GLY A 299 2.87 -25.93 12.11
CA GLY A 299 2.29 -26.35 10.83
C GLY A 299 0.79 -26.67 10.85
N GLN A 300 0.07 -26.38 11.94
CA GLN A 300 -1.35 -26.68 12.09
C GLN A 300 -2.19 -25.42 12.27
N PHE A 301 -3.35 -25.38 11.62
CA PHE A 301 -4.31 -24.28 11.77
C PHE A 301 -4.99 -24.35 13.14
N CYS A 302 -4.85 -23.28 13.92
CA CYS A 302 -5.40 -23.11 15.26
C CYS A 302 -6.44 -21.98 15.23
N PRO A 303 -7.73 -22.28 15.47
CA PRO A 303 -8.80 -21.26 15.37
C PRO A 303 -8.69 -20.24 16.50
N ILE A 304 -8.97 -18.97 16.17
CA ILE A 304 -9.14 -17.89 17.13
C ILE A 304 -10.50 -18.09 17.83
N VAL A 305 -10.49 -18.29 19.12
CA VAL A 305 -11.67 -18.55 19.97
C VAL A 305 -11.93 -17.37 20.90
N GLY A 306 -13.21 -17.00 21.07
CA GLY A 306 -13.58 -15.78 21.78
C GLY A 306 -13.27 -14.51 20.97
N ARG A 307 -13.64 -13.36 21.50
CA ARG A 307 -13.43 -12.06 20.83
C ARG A 307 -11.97 -11.64 20.87
N VAL A 308 -11.49 -11.05 19.76
CA VAL A 308 -10.21 -10.36 19.74
C VAL A 308 -10.24 -9.20 20.74
N SER A 309 -9.25 -9.15 21.63
CA SER A 309 -9.08 -8.09 22.64
C SER A 309 -8.15 -6.99 22.10
N MET A 310 -7.94 -5.94 22.87
CA MET A 310 -7.09 -4.82 22.49
C MET A 310 -5.63 -5.26 22.18
N ASP A 311 -5.08 -6.12 23.05
CA ASP A 311 -3.65 -6.45 23.06
C ASP A 311 -3.38 -7.96 22.94
N GLN A 312 -4.42 -8.81 22.96
CA GLN A 312 -4.28 -10.27 23.00
C GLN A 312 -5.43 -10.94 22.27
N ILE A 313 -5.13 -12.14 21.75
CA ILE A 313 -6.15 -13.08 21.26
C ILE A 313 -5.91 -14.46 21.86
N THR A 314 -7.00 -15.23 21.94
CA THR A 314 -6.97 -16.63 22.38
C THR A 314 -7.19 -17.56 21.20
N ILE A 315 -6.47 -18.66 21.19
CA ILE A 315 -6.53 -19.68 20.13
C ILE A 315 -6.73 -21.06 20.75
N ARG A 316 -7.47 -21.94 20.07
CA ARG A 316 -7.58 -23.35 20.46
C ARG A 316 -6.44 -24.14 19.85
N LEU A 317 -5.68 -24.82 20.72
CA LEU A 317 -4.52 -25.61 20.35
C LEU A 317 -4.87 -27.10 20.29
N PRO A 318 -4.26 -27.90 19.40
CA PRO A 318 -4.50 -29.34 19.32
C PRO A 318 -3.85 -30.13 20.46
N LYS A 319 -2.85 -29.55 21.12
CA LYS A 319 -2.09 -30.13 22.25
C LYS A 319 -1.49 -29.00 23.09
N VAL A 320 -0.95 -29.35 24.26
CA VAL A 320 -0.16 -28.40 25.06
C VAL A 320 1.18 -28.13 24.35
N TYR A 321 1.54 -26.87 24.19
CA TYR A 321 2.83 -26.41 23.68
C TYR A 321 3.58 -25.62 24.75
N PRO A 322 4.91 -25.60 24.70
CA PRO A 322 5.72 -24.72 25.55
C PRO A 322 5.41 -23.23 25.31
N LEU A 323 5.62 -22.41 26.35
CA LEU A 323 5.64 -20.94 26.16
C LEU A 323 6.79 -20.57 25.22
N GLY A 324 6.59 -19.54 24.40
CA GLY A 324 7.54 -19.12 23.38
C GLY A 324 7.44 -19.91 22.06
N THR A 325 6.54 -20.92 21.96
CA THR A 325 6.30 -21.59 20.66
C THR A 325 5.87 -20.57 19.62
N PRO A 326 6.53 -20.53 18.44
CA PRO A 326 6.20 -19.59 17.37
C PRO A 326 4.78 -19.77 16.84
N VAL A 327 4.15 -18.66 16.52
CA VAL A 327 2.80 -18.59 15.93
C VAL A 327 2.85 -17.69 14.70
N THR A 328 2.39 -18.17 13.57
CA THR A 328 2.33 -17.41 12.32
C THR A 328 0.89 -16.92 12.07
N LEU A 329 0.74 -15.61 11.89
CA LEU A 329 -0.54 -14.95 11.59
C LEU A 329 -0.68 -14.67 10.09
N ILE A 330 0.41 -14.25 9.43
CA ILE A 330 0.54 -14.10 7.97
C ILE A 330 1.90 -14.67 7.60
N GLY A 331 1.96 -15.53 6.59
CA GLY A 331 3.19 -16.18 6.14
C GLY A 331 3.09 -17.69 6.15
N GLU A 332 4.24 -18.36 6.10
CA GLU A 332 4.36 -19.81 6.01
C GLU A 332 4.88 -20.43 7.32
N ASN A 333 4.39 -21.62 7.64
CA ASN A 333 4.87 -22.42 8.77
C ASN A 333 4.72 -23.91 8.43
N GLY A 334 5.83 -24.56 8.12
CA GLY A 334 5.84 -25.94 7.63
C GLY A 334 5.21 -26.03 6.24
N ARG A 335 4.07 -26.73 6.15
CA ARG A 335 3.30 -26.86 4.91
C ARG A 335 2.04 -25.99 4.89
N ALA A 336 1.77 -25.28 5.96
CA ALA A 336 0.62 -24.40 6.09
C ALA A 336 1.03 -22.96 5.79
N SER A 337 0.14 -22.19 5.20
CA SER A 337 0.32 -20.76 4.92
C SER A 337 -0.95 -19.99 5.21
N ILE A 338 -0.81 -18.73 5.56
CA ILE A 338 -1.89 -17.75 5.65
C ILE A 338 -1.44 -16.52 4.87
N THR A 339 -2.20 -16.14 3.86
CA THR A 339 -1.93 -14.96 3.04
C THR A 339 -2.67 -13.72 3.56
N ALA A 340 -2.15 -12.53 3.26
CA ALA A 340 -2.88 -11.29 3.53
C ALA A 340 -4.23 -11.24 2.79
N THR A 341 -4.36 -11.93 1.64
CA THR A 341 -5.62 -12.04 0.90
C THR A 341 -6.65 -12.87 1.65
N GLU A 342 -6.29 -14.01 2.24
CA GLU A 342 -7.21 -14.83 3.06
C GLU A 342 -7.68 -14.06 4.30
N VAL A 343 -6.80 -13.29 4.94
CA VAL A 343 -7.17 -12.40 6.05
C VAL A 343 -8.15 -11.32 5.58
N ALA A 344 -7.92 -10.74 4.39
CA ALA A 344 -8.80 -9.74 3.80
C ALA A 344 -10.19 -10.31 3.46
N GLU A 345 -10.25 -11.50 2.86
CA GLU A 345 -11.49 -12.20 2.55
C GLU A 345 -12.32 -12.48 3.82
N LYS A 346 -11.66 -12.94 4.91
CA LYS A 346 -12.31 -13.11 6.20
C LYS A 346 -12.92 -11.80 6.75
N ARG A 347 -12.25 -10.68 6.48
CA ARG A 347 -12.67 -9.34 6.93
C ARG A 347 -13.61 -8.64 5.96
N CYS A 348 -13.94 -9.22 4.80
CA CYS A 348 -14.68 -8.59 3.71
C CYS A 348 -14.04 -7.26 3.26
N THR A 349 -12.71 -7.25 3.11
CA THR A 349 -11.92 -6.10 2.65
C THR A 349 -10.85 -6.53 1.64
N ILE A 350 -9.86 -5.68 1.36
CA ILE A 350 -8.75 -5.92 0.43
C ILE A 350 -7.42 -6.14 1.17
N ASN A 351 -6.52 -6.89 0.55
CA ASN A 351 -5.21 -7.22 1.13
C ASN A 351 -4.35 -5.97 1.45
N TYR A 352 -4.53 -4.87 0.73
CA TYR A 352 -3.91 -3.57 1.02
C TYR A 352 -4.23 -3.09 2.44
N GLU A 353 -5.52 -3.11 2.81
CA GLU A 353 -5.98 -2.63 4.12
C GLU A 353 -5.41 -3.48 5.26
N VAL A 354 -5.35 -4.81 5.08
CA VAL A 354 -4.80 -5.72 6.09
C VAL A 354 -3.40 -5.30 6.52
N LEU A 355 -2.52 -5.02 5.56
CA LEU A 355 -1.13 -4.68 5.85
C LEU A 355 -0.94 -3.22 6.29
N CYS A 356 -1.70 -2.28 5.68
CA CYS A 356 -1.66 -0.87 6.07
C CYS A 356 -2.15 -0.63 7.51
N LEU A 357 -3.03 -1.48 8.04
CA LEU A 357 -3.55 -1.37 9.40
C LEU A 357 -2.59 -1.91 10.49
N LEU A 358 -1.52 -2.62 10.12
CA LEU A 358 -0.51 -3.02 11.09
C LEU A 358 0.13 -1.77 11.70
N SER A 359 -0.20 -1.51 12.97
CA SER A 359 0.21 -0.29 13.67
C SER A 359 1.72 -0.28 13.98
N ASP A 360 2.26 0.89 14.33
CA ASP A 360 3.66 1.05 14.73
C ASP A 360 4.00 0.34 16.04
N ARG A 361 2.99 -0.18 16.77
CA ARG A 361 3.22 -1.05 17.92
C ARG A 361 3.87 -2.39 17.53
N VAL A 362 3.62 -2.86 16.31
CA VAL A 362 4.29 -4.05 15.77
C VAL A 362 5.60 -3.60 15.13
N PRO A 363 6.76 -3.95 15.70
CA PRO A 363 8.05 -3.61 15.10
C PRO A 363 8.23 -4.32 13.74
N ARG A 364 8.99 -3.69 12.85
CA ARG A 364 9.42 -4.29 11.58
C ARG A 364 10.87 -4.73 11.70
N SER A 365 11.18 -5.94 11.26
CA SER A 365 12.56 -6.38 11.02
C SER A 365 12.76 -6.60 9.53
N TYR A 366 13.93 -6.27 9.05
CA TYR A 366 14.28 -6.33 7.63
C TYR A 366 15.32 -7.41 7.39
N GLU A 367 15.07 -8.25 6.38
CA GLU A 367 15.93 -9.37 5.95
C GLU A 367 16.38 -9.17 4.50
#